data_072c39b694405d1aadd1935ee32ddf3a
#
_entry.id   072c39b694405d1aadd1935ee32ddf3a
#
_cell.length_a   1.000
_cell.length_b   1.000
_cell.length_c   1.000
_cell.angle_alpha   90.00
_cell.angle_beta   90.00
_cell.angle_gamma   90.00
#
_symmetry.space_group_name_H-M   'P 1'
#
loop_
_entity.id
_entity.type
_entity.pdbx_description
1 polymer ?
#
loop_
_entity_poly.entity_id
_entity_poly.type
_entity_poly.pdbx_seq_one_letter_code
_entity_poly.pdbx_strand_id
1 'polypeptide(L)'
;DGTMWQAQCPAMPAALRPIVATAHMHATAQRIEDMAALLLQAHKGPLLLCGASMGGMIAMDAVRQAPDRIAGLALLGTTAQPETPEMRVLRETAIALFEQGRVREVIEPNVAFAFHPRHAAQPEMVQAYLDFVLRAGPEQLVRQNRAVIHRPDARLHLPRVTCPTLVVCGDADQLTPSACSQEIAELIPNADYTMLTECGHMLTMEQPAAVNRLLLRWLARGSWEL
;
A
#
# COMPACT_ATOMS: atom_id res chain seq x y z
N ASP A 1 -8.71 -5.49 -1.14
CA ASP A 1 -10.09 -4.99 -1.27
C ASP A 1 -10.36 -3.88 -0.24
N GLY A 2 -11.61 -3.41 -0.14
CA GLY A 2 -12.01 -2.33 0.76
C GLY A 2 -11.86 -2.64 2.25
N THR A 3 -11.66 -3.88 2.64
CA THR A 3 -11.60 -4.30 4.05
C THR A 3 -10.50 -3.57 4.81
N MET A 4 -9.32 -3.44 4.25
CA MET A 4 -8.22 -2.74 4.92
C MET A 4 -8.43 -1.22 5.06
N TRP A 5 -9.47 -0.66 4.43
CA TRP A 5 -9.81 0.76 4.45
C TRP A 5 -11.15 1.06 5.15
N GLN A 6 -11.77 0.05 5.79
CA GLN A 6 -13.09 0.18 6.43
C GLN A 6 -13.14 1.28 7.51
N ALA A 7 -12.05 1.46 8.25
CA ALA A 7 -11.97 2.49 9.28
C ALA A 7 -11.52 3.85 8.73
N GLN A 8 -10.84 3.88 7.58
CA GLN A 8 -10.29 5.11 7.00
C GLN A 8 -11.33 5.85 6.16
N CYS A 9 -11.98 5.16 5.21
CA CYS A 9 -12.92 5.82 4.31
C CYS A 9 -14.04 6.60 5.02
N PRO A 10 -14.73 6.07 6.05
CA PRO A 10 -15.75 6.84 6.76
C PRO A 10 -15.19 8.00 7.60
N ALA A 11 -13.91 7.94 7.98
CA ALA A 11 -13.26 8.99 8.77
C ALA A 11 -12.78 10.18 7.94
N MET A 12 -12.69 10.04 6.62
CA MET A 12 -12.24 11.13 5.74
C MET A 12 -13.38 12.11 5.45
N PRO A 13 -13.05 13.40 5.18
CA PRO A 13 -14.05 14.39 4.82
C PRO A 13 -14.87 13.96 3.60
N ALA A 14 -16.19 13.92 3.73
CA ALA A 14 -17.09 13.48 2.66
C ALA A 14 -16.95 14.32 1.37
N ALA A 15 -16.57 15.60 1.50
CA ALA A 15 -16.30 16.48 0.37
C ALA A 15 -15.19 15.97 -0.56
N LEU A 16 -14.24 15.20 -0.03
CA LEU A 16 -13.15 14.57 -0.82
C LEU A 16 -13.61 13.31 -1.57
N ARG A 17 -14.83 12.83 -1.32
CA ARG A 17 -15.41 11.63 -1.95
C ARG A 17 -14.43 10.44 -1.94
N PRO A 18 -13.98 9.98 -0.75
CA PRO A 18 -13.00 8.91 -0.64
C PRO A 18 -13.54 7.61 -1.24
N ILE A 19 -12.75 6.99 -2.10
CA ILE A 19 -13.08 5.73 -2.77
C ILE A 19 -11.93 4.74 -2.66
N VAL A 20 -12.26 3.46 -2.64
CA VAL A 20 -11.27 2.38 -2.66
C VAL A 20 -11.11 1.86 -4.08
N ALA A 21 -10.02 2.25 -4.73
CA ALA A 21 -9.72 1.92 -6.12
C ALA A 21 -8.99 0.56 -6.23
N THR A 22 -9.67 -0.56 -5.97
CA THR A 22 -9.01 -1.87 -5.95
C THR A 22 -9.51 -2.85 -7.01
N ALA A 23 -10.81 -2.98 -7.18
CA ALA A 23 -11.40 -4.15 -7.85
C ALA A 23 -10.97 -4.31 -9.32
N HIS A 24 -10.98 -3.21 -10.10
CA HIS A 24 -10.73 -3.31 -11.55
C HIS A 24 -9.25 -3.52 -11.88
N MET A 25 -8.35 -2.81 -11.23
CA MET A 25 -6.91 -2.88 -11.48
C MET A 25 -6.34 -4.27 -11.22
N HIS A 26 -6.71 -4.88 -10.08
CA HIS A 26 -6.21 -6.19 -9.68
C HIS A 26 -6.80 -7.34 -10.51
N ALA A 27 -7.95 -7.13 -11.15
CA ALA A 27 -8.58 -8.15 -11.99
C ALA A 27 -7.87 -8.34 -13.34
N THR A 28 -7.24 -7.30 -13.87
CA THR A 28 -6.75 -7.29 -15.26
C THR A 28 -5.24 -7.07 -15.39
N ALA A 29 -4.62 -6.25 -14.53
CA ALA A 29 -3.21 -5.88 -14.66
C ALA A 29 -2.27 -6.84 -13.92
N GLN A 30 -1.07 -7.01 -14.48
CA GLN A 30 0.02 -7.82 -13.90
C GLN A 30 1.32 -7.02 -13.70
N ARG A 31 1.25 -5.69 -13.85
CA ARG A 31 2.37 -4.76 -13.65
C ARG A 31 1.89 -3.56 -12.85
N ILE A 32 2.77 -3.02 -12.03
CA ILE A 32 2.48 -1.81 -11.23
C ILE A 32 2.14 -0.64 -12.16
N GLU A 33 2.86 -0.49 -13.26
CA GLU A 33 2.67 0.59 -14.23
C GLU A 33 1.29 0.53 -14.89
N ASP A 34 0.82 -0.66 -15.22
CA ASP A 34 -0.51 -0.85 -15.82
C ASP A 34 -1.62 -0.55 -14.79
N MET A 35 -1.43 -0.95 -13.53
CA MET A 35 -2.36 -0.64 -12.45
C MET A 35 -2.46 0.88 -12.22
N ALA A 36 -1.34 1.58 -12.23
CA ALA A 36 -1.30 3.03 -12.13
C ALA A 36 -2.00 3.71 -13.32
N ALA A 37 -1.76 3.22 -14.55
CA ALA A 37 -2.43 3.73 -15.75
C ALA A 37 -3.96 3.54 -15.68
N LEU A 38 -4.43 2.36 -15.26
CA LEU A 38 -5.86 2.07 -15.09
C LEU A 38 -6.50 2.99 -14.02
N LEU A 39 -5.81 3.23 -12.90
CA LEU A 39 -6.25 4.16 -11.88
C LEU A 39 -6.43 5.57 -12.45
N LEU A 40 -5.43 6.06 -13.18
CA LEU A 40 -5.45 7.39 -13.80
C LEU A 40 -6.52 7.51 -14.89
N GLN A 41 -6.83 6.42 -15.61
CA GLN A 41 -7.91 6.39 -16.61
C GLN A 41 -9.30 6.40 -15.97
N ALA A 42 -9.48 5.66 -14.88
CA ALA A 42 -10.76 5.55 -14.18
C ALA A 42 -11.16 6.84 -13.46
N HIS A 43 -10.19 7.61 -12.97
CA HIS A 43 -10.42 8.81 -12.16
C HIS A 43 -9.85 10.04 -12.86
N LYS A 44 -10.72 10.95 -13.26
CA LYS A 44 -10.33 12.20 -13.95
C LYS A 44 -10.13 13.35 -12.95
N GLY A 45 -9.37 14.37 -13.37
CA GLY A 45 -9.07 15.54 -12.54
C GLY A 45 -7.91 15.30 -11.54
N PRO A 46 -7.72 16.24 -10.61
CA PRO A 46 -6.73 16.12 -9.55
C PRO A 46 -7.06 14.98 -8.56
N LEU A 47 -6.04 14.32 -8.03
CA LEU A 47 -6.20 13.15 -7.15
C LEU A 47 -5.36 13.30 -5.88
N LEU A 48 -5.95 12.94 -4.75
CA LEU A 48 -5.23 12.62 -3.52
C LEU A 48 -5.09 11.10 -3.46
N LEU A 49 -3.87 10.59 -3.51
CA LEU A 49 -3.62 9.16 -3.48
C LEU A 49 -3.17 8.71 -2.09
N CYS A 50 -3.83 7.68 -1.55
CA CYS A 50 -3.41 7.01 -0.34
C CYS A 50 -3.19 5.52 -0.66
N GLY A 51 -1.95 5.06 -0.58
CA GLY A 51 -1.60 3.69 -0.92
C GLY A 51 -0.85 2.98 0.20
N ALA A 52 -1.28 1.74 0.52
CA ALA A 52 -0.60 0.88 1.47
C ALA A 52 0.08 -0.29 0.75
N SER A 53 1.32 -0.63 1.14
CA SER A 53 2.09 -1.73 0.57
C SER A 53 2.16 -1.63 -0.97
N MET A 54 1.67 -2.62 -1.70
CA MET A 54 1.58 -2.57 -3.17
C MET A 54 0.78 -1.35 -3.67
N GLY A 55 -0.24 -0.90 -2.93
CA GLY A 55 -0.97 0.34 -3.25
C GLY A 55 -0.07 1.58 -3.21
N GLY A 56 0.93 1.62 -2.36
CA GLY A 56 1.97 2.64 -2.33
C GLY A 56 2.85 2.62 -3.58
N MET A 57 3.23 1.42 -4.04
CA MET A 57 3.99 1.26 -5.29
C MET A 57 3.19 1.79 -6.51
N ILE A 58 1.89 1.47 -6.55
CA ILE A 58 0.98 1.98 -7.59
C ILE A 58 0.86 3.51 -7.51
N ALA A 59 0.74 4.07 -6.31
CA ALA A 59 0.63 5.51 -6.11
C ALA A 59 1.93 6.26 -6.52
N MET A 60 3.10 5.70 -6.18
CA MET A 60 4.40 6.24 -6.64
C MET A 60 4.53 6.19 -8.15
N ASP A 61 4.04 5.14 -8.80
CA ASP A 61 4.08 5.07 -10.26
C ASP A 61 3.03 5.98 -10.93
N ALA A 62 1.87 6.17 -10.31
CA ALA A 62 0.87 7.12 -10.79
C ALA A 62 1.39 8.57 -10.78
N VAL A 63 2.13 8.98 -9.74
CA VAL A 63 2.77 10.30 -9.72
C VAL A 63 3.87 10.43 -10.77
N ARG A 64 4.58 9.35 -11.09
CA ARG A 64 5.54 9.34 -12.20
C ARG A 64 4.86 9.54 -13.56
N GLN A 65 3.70 8.88 -13.79
CA GLN A 65 2.98 8.92 -15.06
C GLN A 65 2.24 10.24 -15.28
N ALA A 66 1.70 10.85 -14.22
CA ALA A 66 0.87 12.04 -14.31
C ALA A 66 1.09 12.98 -13.09
N PRO A 67 2.30 13.56 -12.94
CA PRO A 67 2.65 14.35 -11.75
C PRO A 67 1.70 15.52 -11.52
N ASP A 68 1.28 16.21 -12.57
CA ASP A 68 0.39 17.38 -12.49
C ASP A 68 -1.04 17.05 -12.02
N ARG A 69 -1.39 15.76 -12.01
CA ARG A 69 -2.69 15.29 -11.56
C ARG A 69 -2.70 14.83 -10.10
N ILE A 70 -1.54 14.61 -9.51
CA ILE A 70 -1.46 14.13 -8.13
C ILE A 70 -1.26 15.33 -7.21
N ALA A 71 -2.36 15.75 -6.60
CA ALA A 71 -2.39 16.89 -5.68
C ALA A 71 -1.77 16.54 -4.31
N GLY A 72 -1.79 15.27 -3.91
CA GLY A 72 -1.16 14.81 -2.67
C GLY A 72 -0.97 13.31 -2.62
N LEU A 73 0.01 12.86 -1.83
CA LEU A 73 0.45 11.47 -1.75
C LEU A 73 0.57 11.01 -0.29
N ALA A 74 -0.09 9.92 0.08
CA ALA A 74 0.08 9.26 1.37
C ALA A 74 0.54 7.80 1.15
N LEU A 75 1.69 7.45 1.69
CA LEU A 75 2.37 6.16 1.49
C LEU A 75 2.50 5.43 2.83
N LEU A 76 1.84 4.28 2.95
CA LEU A 76 1.75 3.52 4.19
C LEU A 76 2.41 2.14 4.03
N GLY A 77 3.45 1.84 4.83
CA GLY A 77 4.10 0.53 4.85
C GLY A 77 4.47 0.04 3.44
N THR A 78 5.30 0.77 2.72
CA THR A 78 5.66 0.47 1.33
C THR A 78 7.15 0.66 1.07
N THR A 79 7.60 0.31 -0.12
CA THR A 79 9.00 0.46 -0.54
C THR A 79 9.10 1.05 -1.94
N ALA A 80 10.14 1.87 -2.16
CA ALA A 80 10.50 2.42 -3.48
C ALA A 80 11.48 1.52 -4.26
N GLN A 81 12.05 0.51 -3.59
CA GLN A 81 13.09 -0.35 -4.17
C GLN A 81 12.50 -1.38 -5.14
N PRO A 82 13.24 -1.79 -6.18
CA PRO A 82 12.88 -2.95 -7.00
C PRO A 82 12.94 -4.24 -6.18
N GLU A 83 12.44 -5.34 -6.74
CA GLU A 83 12.50 -6.64 -6.08
C GLU A 83 13.92 -7.17 -6.00
N THR A 84 14.29 -7.74 -4.84
CA THR A 84 15.58 -8.42 -4.70
C THR A 84 15.53 -9.83 -5.27
N PRO A 85 16.70 -10.41 -5.69
CA PRO A 85 16.75 -11.79 -6.17
C PRO A 85 16.17 -12.80 -5.16
N GLU A 86 16.46 -12.62 -3.88
CA GLU A 86 16.03 -13.52 -2.79
C GLU A 86 14.50 -13.46 -2.63
N MET A 87 13.92 -12.25 -2.60
CA MET A 87 12.49 -12.07 -2.48
C MET A 87 11.75 -12.53 -3.73
N ARG A 88 12.36 -12.40 -4.90
CA ARG A 88 11.83 -12.94 -6.15
C ARG A 88 11.60 -14.45 -6.04
N VAL A 89 12.59 -15.21 -5.57
CA VAL A 89 12.49 -16.67 -5.40
C VAL A 89 11.33 -17.02 -4.45
N LEU A 90 11.20 -16.31 -3.33
CA LEU A 90 10.10 -16.52 -2.39
C LEU A 90 8.73 -16.26 -3.03
N ARG A 91 8.60 -15.17 -3.83
CA ARG A 91 7.35 -14.85 -4.53
C ARG A 91 7.03 -15.85 -5.63
N GLU A 92 8.02 -16.31 -6.38
CA GLU A 92 7.82 -17.35 -7.41
C GLU A 92 7.36 -18.67 -6.77
N THR A 93 7.90 -19.02 -5.61
CA THR A 93 7.43 -20.17 -4.81
C THR A 93 5.98 -19.98 -4.35
N ALA A 94 5.64 -18.78 -3.86
CA ALA A 94 4.27 -18.46 -3.46
C ALA A 94 3.31 -18.53 -4.65
N ILE A 95 3.70 -18.02 -5.82
CA ILE A 95 2.92 -18.10 -7.06
C ILE A 95 2.62 -19.56 -7.41
N ALA A 96 3.63 -20.44 -7.39
CA ALA A 96 3.43 -21.86 -7.68
C ALA A 96 2.45 -22.53 -6.72
N LEU A 97 2.43 -22.16 -5.45
CA LEU A 97 1.46 -22.65 -4.46
C LEU A 97 0.06 -22.08 -4.71
N PHE A 98 -0.05 -20.79 -5.04
CA PHE A 98 -1.34 -20.18 -5.39
C PHE A 98 -1.96 -20.81 -6.63
N GLU A 99 -1.17 -21.09 -7.67
CA GLU A 99 -1.64 -21.78 -8.89
C GLU A 99 -2.15 -23.21 -8.60
N GLN A 100 -1.70 -23.84 -7.52
CA GLN A 100 -2.20 -25.12 -7.01
C GLN A 100 -3.41 -24.97 -6.06
N GLY A 101 -3.89 -23.75 -5.81
CA GLY A 101 -4.97 -23.47 -4.85
C GLY A 101 -4.55 -23.52 -3.37
N ARG A 102 -3.26 -23.67 -3.07
CA ARG A 102 -2.69 -23.82 -1.73
C ARG A 102 -2.45 -22.46 -1.05
N VAL A 103 -3.44 -21.58 -1.10
CA VAL A 103 -3.32 -20.19 -0.64
C VAL A 103 -3.04 -20.12 0.87
N ARG A 104 -3.74 -20.92 1.69
CA ARG A 104 -3.58 -20.90 3.14
C ARG A 104 -2.17 -21.24 3.59
N GLU A 105 -1.52 -22.17 2.93
CA GLU A 105 -0.16 -22.61 3.26
C GLU A 105 0.88 -21.48 3.12
N VAL A 106 0.60 -20.49 2.27
CA VAL A 106 1.44 -19.30 2.12
C VAL A 106 1.04 -18.20 3.11
N ILE A 107 -0.27 -17.95 3.26
CA ILE A 107 -0.76 -16.77 3.97
C ILE A 107 -0.79 -16.95 5.48
N GLU A 108 -1.10 -18.14 6.00
CA GLU A 108 -1.13 -18.37 7.46
C GLU A 108 0.23 -18.14 8.14
N PRO A 109 1.37 -18.64 7.61
CA PRO A 109 2.67 -18.30 8.17
C PRO A 109 3.03 -16.82 8.08
N ASN A 110 2.53 -16.12 7.05
CA ASN A 110 2.81 -14.70 6.85
C ASN A 110 2.15 -13.79 7.90
N VAL A 111 1.18 -14.25 8.66
CA VAL A 111 0.55 -13.48 9.74
C VAL A 111 1.59 -12.94 10.73
N ALA A 112 2.60 -13.76 11.09
CA ALA A 112 3.65 -13.36 12.01
C ALA A 112 4.54 -12.21 11.47
N PHE A 113 4.61 -12.04 10.17
CA PHE A 113 5.37 -10.97 9.50
C PHE A 113 4.51 -9.75 9.18
N ALA A 114 3.20 -9.95 9.00
CA ALA A 114 2.26 -8.91 8.65
C ALA A 114 1.84 -8.04 9.84
N PHE A 115 1.89 -8.56 11.05
CA PHE A 115 1.42 -7.88 12.26
C PHE A 115 2.51 -7.72 13.30
N HIS A 116 2.39 -6.66 14.12
CA HIS A 116 3.09 -6.61 15.39
C HIS A 116 2.67 -7.82 16.26
N PRO A 117 3.57 -8.45 17.05
CA PRO A 117 3.27 -9.65 17.85
C PRO A 117 2.02 -9.53 18.73
N ARG A 118 1.78 -8.34 19.30
CA ARG A 118 0.58 -8.04 20.09
C ARG A 118 -0.72 -8.22 19.30
N HIS A 119 -0.72 -7.82 18.01
CA HIS A 119 -1.89 -7.90 17.14
C HIS A 119 -2.00 -9.28 16.47
N ALA A 120 -0.87 -9.91 16.15
CA ALA A 120 -0.84 -11.30 15.70
C ALA A 120 -1.40 -12.29 16.73
N ALA A 121 -1.42 -11.93 18.02
CA ALA A 121 -2.04 -12.71 19.09
C ALA A 121 -3.58 -12.51 19.21
N GLN A 122 -4.20 -11.65 18.39
CA GLN A 122 -5.63 -11.36 18.42
C GLN A 122 -6.36 -12.19 17.34
N PRO A 123 -7.10 -13.25 17.70
CA PRO A 123 -7.72 -14.15 16.72
C PRO A 123 -8.66 -13.46 15.73
N GLU A 124 -9.42 -12.47 16.20
CA GLU A 124 -10.37 -11.73 15.37
C GLU A 124 -9.66 -10.91 14.28
N MET A 125 -8.54 -10.25 14.62
CA MET A 125 -7.75 -9.49 13.66
C MET A 125 -7.08 -10.41 12.64
N VAL A 126 -6.50 -11.51 13.09
CA VAL A 126 -5.90 -12.53 12.22
C VAL A 126 -6.95 -13.11 11.28
N GLN A 127 -8.13 -13.45 11.78
CA GLN A 127 -9.22 -13.99 10.96
C GLN A 127 -9.68 -12.97 9.91
N ALA A 128 -9.85 -11.69 10.28
CA ALA A 128 -10.23 -10.63 9.36
C ALA A 128 -9.19 -10.46 8.23
N TYR A 129 -7.90 -10.58 8.54
CA TYR A 129 -6.82 -10.55 7.56
C TYR A 129 -6.85 -11.78 6.64
N LEU A 130 -6.99 -12.99 7.20
CA LEU A 130 -7.09 -14.21 6.39
C LEU A 130 -8.28 -14.16 5.44
N ASP A 131 -9.45 -13.74 5.93
CA ASP A 131 -10.66 -13.59 5.12
C ASP A 131 -10.47 -12.57 3.99
N PHE A 132 -9.82 -11.45 4.30
CA PHE A 132 -9.48 -10.42 3.33
C PHE A 132 -8.59 -10.96 2.20
N VAL A 133 -7.52 -11.70 2.55
CA VAL A 133 -6.59 -12.26 1.55
C VAL A 133 -7.24 -13.40 0.77
N LEU A 134 -7.96 -14.29 1.43
CA LEU A 134 -8.62 -15.42 0.80
C LEU A 134 -9.71 -15.01 -0.19
N ARG A 135 -10.44 -13.91 0.10
CA ARG A 135 -11.42 -13.35 -0.86
C ARG A 135 -10.79 -12.86 -2.17
N ALA A 136 -9.52 -12.49 -2.17
CA ALA A 136 -8.82 -12.11 -3.40
C ALA A 136 -8.74 -13.28 -4.40
N GLY A 137 -8.63 -14.49 -3.85
CA GLY A 137 -8.51 -15.72 -4.65
C GLY A 137 -7.11 -15.91 -5.26
N PRO A 138 -6.79 -17.15 -5.64
CA PRO A 138 -5.44 -17.51 -6.09
C PRO A 138 -5.00 -16.74 -7.34
N GLU A 139 -5.87 -16.54 -8.31
CA GLU A 139 -5.54 -15.84 -9.56
C GLU A 139 -5.15 -14.37 -9.32
N GLN A 140 -5.86 -13.66 -8.42
CA GLN A 140 -5.52 -12.30 -8.09
C GLN A 140 -4.19 -12.23 -7.33
N LEU A 141 -3.94 -13.16 -6.41
CA LEU A 141 -2.68 -13.24 -5.67
C LEU A 141 -1.49 -13.52 -6.59
N VAL A 142 -1.66 -14.37 -7.59
CA VAL A 142 -0.65 -14.61 -8.64
C VAL A 142 -0.35 -13.31 -9.40
N ARG A 143 -1.39 -12.61 -9.89
CA ARG A 143 -1.21 -11.33 -10.62
C ARG A 143 -0.49 -10.28 -9.77
N GLN A 144 -0.87 -10.14 -8.49
CA GLN A 144 -0.25 -9.19 -7.58
C GLN A 144 1.22 -9.52 -7.31
N ASN A 145 1.56 -10.79 -7.07
CA ASN A 145 2.95 -11.18 -6.89
C ASN A 145 3.80 -10.95 -8.14
N ARG A 146 3.27 -11.25 -9.34
CA ARG A 146 3.93 -10.92 -10.61
C ARG A 146 4.15 -9.43 -10.77
N ALA A 147 3.16 -8.60 -10.44
CA ALA A 147 3.30 -7.15 -10.49
C ALA A 147 4.41 -6.64 -9.55
N VAL A 148 4.46 -7.17 -8.33
CA VAL A 148 5.47 -6.77 -7.34
C VAL A 148 6.87 -7.25 -7.74
N ILE A 149 7.03 -8.45 -8.31
CA ILE A 149 8.31 -8.96 -8.83
C ILE A 149 8.89 -8.01 -9.89
N HIS A 150 8.05 -7.45 -10.73
CA HIS A 150 8.46 -6.60 -11.85
C HIS A 150 8.30 -5.10 -11.58
N ARG A 151 8.12 -4.71 -10.30
CA ARG A 151 7.94 -3.30 -9.96
C ARG A 151 9.16 -2.47 -10.35
N PRO A 152 8.94 -1.25 -10.86
CA PRO A 152 10.03 -0.35 -11.20
C PRO A 152 10.77 0.15 -9.95
N ASP A 153 11.99 0.61 -10.13
CA ASP A 153 12.73 1.35 -9.09
C ASP A 153 12.18 2.78 -8.99
N ALA A 154 11.33 3.03 -8.00
CA ALA A 154 10.69 4.32 -7.81
C ALA A 154 11.68 5.41 -7.32
N ARG A 155 12.81 5.04 -6.74
CA ARG A 155 13.86 5.97 -6.26
C ARG A 155 14.34 6.91 -7.37
N LEU A 156 14.26 6.47 -8.62
CA LEU A 156 14.69 7.26 -9.78
C LEU A 156 13.83 8.50 -10.04
N HIS A 157 12.60 8.55 -9.55
CA HIS A 157 11.68 9.67 -9.80
C HIS A 157 11.16 10.36 -8.53
N LEU A 158 11.21 9.73 -7.38
CA LEU A 158 10.76 10.32 -6.11
C LEU A 158 11.37 11.69 -5.79
N PRO A 159 12.65 11.99 -6.10
CA PRO A 159 13.20 13.33 -5.89
C PRO A 159 12.51 14.46 -6.68
N ARG A 160 11.67 14.11 -7.65
CA ARG A 160 10.91 15.06 -8.46
C ARG A 160 9.46 15.23 -8.02
N VAL A 161 9.05 14.52 -6.98
CA VAL A 161 7.69 14.65 -6.40
C VAL A 161 7.61 15.99 -5.67
N THR A 162 6.64 16.81 -6.05
CA THR A 162 6.44 18.15 -5.50
C THR A 162 5.17 18.29 -4.65
N CYS A 163 4.23 17.34 -4.78
CA CYS A 163 2.99 17.39 -4.02
C CYS A 163 3.23 17.07 -2.52
N PRO A 164 2.41 17.63 -1.61
CA PRO A 164 2.48 17.31 -0.19
C PRO A 164 2.40 15.80 0.05
N THR A 165 3.43 15.24 0.68
CA THR A 165 3.55 13.79 0.87
C THR A 165 3.60 13.42 2.36
N LEU A 166 2.82 12.40 2.73
CA LEU A 166 2.86 11.74 4.04
C LEU A 166 3.41 10.32 3.86
N VAL A 167 4.41 9.95 4.66
CA VAL A 167 4.97 8.59 4.69
C VAL A 167 4.79 8.02 6.09
N VAL A 168 4.15 6.86 6.22
CA VAL A 168 3.88 6.20 7.50
C VAL A 168 4.33 4.74 7.46
N CYS A 169 4.98 4.27 8.51
CA CYS A 169 5.31 2.87 8.70
C CYS A 169 5.05 2.41 10.14
N GLY A 170 5.01 1.09 10.36
CA GLY A 170 5.09 0.50 11.68
C GLY A 170 6.53 0.21 12.07
N ASP A 171 6.84 0.27 13.37
CA ASP A 171 8.18 -0.04 13.91
C ASP A 171 8.50 -1.54 13.85
N ALA A 172 7.48 -2.38 13.79
CA ALA A 172 7.56 -3.83 13.69
C ALA A 172 7.18 -4.38 12.30
N ASP A 173 7.14 -3.55 11.26
CA ASP A 173 6.88 -3.98 9.89
C ASP A 173 8.06 -4.81 9.36
N GLN A 174 7.83 -6.11 9.16
CA GLN A 174 8.84 -7.04 8.64
C GLN A 174 8.72 -7.27 7.13
N LEU A 175 7.63 -6.83 6.49
CA LEU A 175 7.44 -6.97 5.04
C LEU A 175 8.04 -5.80 4.26
N THR A 176 7.90 -4.59 4.79
CA THR A 176 8.57 -3.38 4.32
C THR A 176 9.15 -2.64 5.53
N PRO A 177 10.32 -3.05 6.02
CA PRO A 177 10.94 -2.48 7.22
C PRO A 177 11.00 -0.95 7.18
N SER A 178 10.98 -0.32 8.36
CA SER A 178 10.92 1.14 8.49
C SER A 178 11.97 1.90 7.67
N ALA A 179 13.13 1.28 7.43
CA ALA A 179 14.17 1.82 6.54
C ALA A 179 13.66 2.07 5.10
N CYS A 180 12.71 1.26 4.60
CA CYS A 180 12.11 1.49 3.28
C CYS A 180 11.30 2.80 3.24
N SER A 181 10.53 3.06 4.29
CA SER A 181 9.74 4.28 4.42
C SER A 181 10.62 5.50 4.71
N GLN A 182 11.70 5.34 5.48
CA GLN A 182 12.70 6.39 5.70
C GLN A 182 13.36 6.79 4.37
N GLU A 183 13.80 5.82 3.55
CA GLU A 183 14.36 6.07 2.23
C GLU A 183 13.38 6.87 1.34
N ILE A 184 12.09 6.50 1.33
CA ILE A 184 11.08 7.25 0.58
C ILE A 184 10.98 8.70 1.08
N ALA A 185 10.94 8.90 2.40
CA ALA A 185 10.82 10.22 3.00
C ALA A 185 12.07 11.09 2.76
N GLU A 186 13.25 10.51 2.71
CA GLU A 186 14.50 11.20 2.39
C GLU A 186 14.57 11.59 0.91
N LEU A 187 13.98 10.78 0.02
CA LEU A 187 13.98 11.04 -1.43
C LEU A 187 12.96 12.09 -1.85
N ILE A 188 11.80 12.15 -1.20
CA ILE A 188 10.74 13.11 -1.55
C ILE A 188 10.96 14.43 -0.80
N PRO A 189 11.14 15.55 -1.50
CA PRO A 189 11.32 16.85 -0.85
C PRO A 189 10.14 17.20 0.07
N ASN A 190 10.44 17.55 1.32
CA ASN A 190 9.45 17.96 2.32
C ASN A 190 8.38 16.91 2.66
N ALA A 191 8.66 15.63 2.53
CA ALA A 191 7.76 14.58 2.99
C ALA A 191 7.63 14.59 4.52
N ASP A 192 6.39 14.50 5.01
CA ASP A 192 6.11 14.24 6.43
C ASP A 192 6.32 12.75 6.71
N TYR A 193 7.23 12.39 7.60
CA TYR A 193 7.48 10.99 8.02
C TYR A 193 6.96 10.73 9.43
N THR A 194 6.30 9.60 9.62
CA THR A 194 5.87 9.13 10.94
C THR A 194 6.00 7.62 11.06
N MET A 195 6.66 7.16 12.12
CA MET A 195 6.70 5.75 12.51
C MET A 195 5.72 5.51 13.66
N LEU A 196 4.83 4.52 13.52
CA LEU A 196 3.90 4.09 14.55
C LEU A 196 4.57 3.02 15.41
N THR A 197 4.60 3.24 16.72
CA THR A 197 5.11 2.25 17.69
C THR A 197 4.10 1.13 17.90
N GLU A 198 4.59 -0.08 18.21
CA GLU A 198 3.77 -1.29 18.40
C GLU A 198 2.87 -1.58 17.19
N CYS A 199 3.37 -1.37 15.97
CA CYS A 199 2.63 -1.51 14.74
C CYS A 199 3.44 -2.32 13.71
N GLY A 200 2.79 -3.27 13.05
CA GLY A 200 3.37 -4.04 11.96
C GLY A 200 3.04 -3.44 10.59
N HIS A 201 2.94 -4.31 9.59
CA HIS A 201 2.66 -3.95 8.20
C HIS A 201 1.20 -3.53 7.96
N MET A 202 0.27 -4.08 8.70
CA MET A 202 -1.16 -3.85 8.51
C MET A 202 -1.67 -2.62 9.28
N LEU A 203 -0.97 -1.49 9.14
CA LEU A 203 -1.19 -0.24 9.89
C LEU A 203 -2.65 0.18 9.98
N THR A 204 -3.39 0.08 8.87
CA THR A 204 -4.80 0.49 8.76
C THR A 204 -5.73 -0.39 9.60
N MET A 205 -5.34 -1.63 9.84
CA MET A 205 -6.07 -2.60 10.66
C MET A 205 -5.59 -2.56 12.12
N GLU A 206 -4.28 -2.47 12.34
CA GLU A 206 -3.67 -2.52 13.66
C GLU A 206 -3.92 -1.25 14.48
N GLN A 207 -3.80 -0.09 13.84
CA GLN A 207 -3.93 1.20 14.50
C GLN A 207 -4.79 2.19 13.70
N PRO A 208 -6.07 1.84 13.41
CA PRO A 208 -6.92 2.65 12.55
C PRO A 208 -7.08 4.10 13.02
N ALA A 209 -7.22 4.31 14.33
CA ALA A 209 -7.37 5.66 14.89
C ALA A 209 -6.10 6.52 14.73
N ALA A 210 -4.91 5.92 14.85
CA ALA A 210 -3.65 6.62 14.66
C ALA A 210 -3.46 6.98 13.18
N VAL A 211 -3.70 6.05 12.27
CA VAL A 211 -3.65 6.28 10.82
C VAL A 211 -4.64 7.38 10.42
N ASN A 212 -5.88 7.33 10.90
CA ASN A 212 -6.89 8.36 10.61
C ASN A 212 -6.44 9.74 11.07
N ARG A 213 -5.87 9.87 12.28
CA ARG A 213 -5.35 11.17 12.76
C ARG A 213 -4.22 11.71 11.89
N LEU A 214 -3.33 10.84 11.39
CA LEU A 214 -2.24 11.25 10.50
C LEU A 214 -2.77 11.70 9.14
N LEU A 215 -3.68 10.94 8.54
CA LEU A 215 -4.32 11.29 7.27
C LEU A 215 -5.09 12.62 7.37
N LEU A 216 -5.90 12.79 8.42
CA LEU A 216 -6.66 14.04 8.63
C LEU A 216 -5.74 15.24 8.85
N ARG A 217 -4.63 15.05 9.56
CA ARG A 217 -3.62 16.09 9.77
C ARG A 217 -2.93 16.49 8.48
N TRP A 218 -2.56 15.51 7.66
CA TRP A 218 -1.99 15.72 6.34
C TRP A 218 -2.98 16.45 5.43
N LEU A 219 -4.24 16.00 5.39
CA LEU A 219 -5.30 16.66 4.65
C LEU A 219 -5.54 18.11 5.08
N ALA A 220 -5.43 18.42 6.37
CA ALA A 220 -5.61 19.79 6.89
C ALA A 220 -4.47 20.76 6.52
N ARG A 221 -3.29 20.26 6.09
CA ARG A 221 -2.14 21.09 5.70
C ARG A 221 -2.14 21.49 4.24
N GLY A 222 -2.83 20.74 3.40
CA GLY A 222 -2.87 21.01 1.96
C GLY A 222 -4.02 21.96 1.58
N SER A 223 -3.74 22.87 0.67
CA SER A 223 -4.78 23.57 -0.11
C SER A 223 -5.07 22.74 -1.35
N TRP A 224 -6.11 21.90 -1.26
CA TRP A 224 -6.43 20.95 -2.33
C TRP A 224 -7.36 21.60 -3.35
N GLU A 225 -6.85 21.87 -4.53
CA GLU A 225 -7.66 22.21 -5.70
C GLU A 225 -8.12 20.88 -6.37
N LEU A 226 -9.30 20.39 -5.98
CA LEU A 226 -9.86 19.10 -6.42
C LEU A 226 -11.07 19.28 -7.34
#